data_96ff061a144ac32c06f428308a7441a2
#
_entry.id   96ff061a144ac32c06f428308a7441a2
#
_cell.length_a   1.000
_cell.length_b   1.000
_cell.length_c   1.000
_cell.angle_alpha   90.00
_cell.angle_beta   90.00
_cell.angle_gamma   90.00
#
_symmetry.space_group_name_H-M   'P 1'
#
loop_
_entity.id
_entity.type
_entity.pdbx_description
1 polymer ?
#
loop_
_entity_poly.entity_id
_entity_poly.type
_entity_poly.pdbx_seq_one_letter_code
_entity_poly.pdbx_strand_id
1 'polypeptide(L)'
;TISGTIVANYLQKDAELEGYEIQFGTKMDFYNGSLDLSIGRDQVEGTFANGENIPRILPARVIYSLSYEEDSLSVDLGLTNVKPQNDIGAGETATAGYEMLDLSIGQSFAVEGVENFRVILFANNLLDEIARNHSSIVKNELPLPGKNIGLKLAIQL
;
A
#
# COMPACT_ATOMS: atom_id res chain seq x y z
N THR A 1 -19.70 -22.37 21.35
CA THR A 1 -21.12 -22.03 21.10
C THR A 1 -21.93 -22.45 22.33
N ILE A 2 -22.70 -21.56 22.88
CA ILE A 2 -23.67 -21.87 23.95
C ILE A 2 -25.06 -21.69 23.33
N SER A 3 -25.83 -22.78 23.23
CA SER A 3 -27.20 -22.79 22.67
C SER A 3 -27.32 -22.16 21.27
N GLY A 4 -26.35 -22.41 20.35
CA GLY A 4 -26.35 -21.86 18.98
C GLY A 4 -25.81 -20.41 18.84
N THR A 5 -25.47 -19.77 19.95
CA THR A 5 -24.90 -18.39 19.94
C THR A 5 -23.39 -18.46 19.85
N ILE A 6 -22.81 -17.60 19.00
CA ILE A 6 -21.36 -17.39 18.95
C ILE A 6 -20.97 -16.54 20.15
N VAL A 7 -20.12 -17.11 21.02
CA VAL A 7 -19.57 -16.40 22.20
C VAL A 7 -18.14 -16.01 21.91
N ALA A 8 -17.82 -14.72 22.02
CA ALA A 8 -16.47 -14.20 21.97
C ALA A 8 -15.95 -13.99 23.41
N ASN A 9 -14.78 -14.54 23.69
CA ASN A 9 -14.07 -14.30 24.95
C ASN A 9 -12.91 -13.35 24.71
N TYR A 10 -12.76 -12.36 25.57
CA TYR A 10 -11.60 -11.47 25.57
C TYR A 10 -10.54 -12.05 26.51
N LEU A 11 -9.35 -12.25 25.99
CA LEU A 11 -8.19 -12.73 26.75
C LEU A 11 -7.09 -11.67 26.66
N GLN A 12 -6.48 -11.33 27.78
CA GLN A 12 -5.28 -10.53 27.82
C GLN A 12 -4.07 -11.46 27.85
N LYS A 13 -3.09 -11.20 26.99
CA LYS A 13 -1.82 -11.92 26.94
C LYS A 13 -0.67 -10.92 26.89
N ASP A 14 0.44 -11.23 27.54
CA ASP A 14 1.67 -10.48 27.37
C ASP A 14 2.25 -10.78 25.98
N ALA A 15 2.74 -9.74 25.31
CA ALA A 15 3.22 -9.80 23.95
C ALA A 15 4.40 -8.86 23.76
N GLU A 16 5.29 -9.22 22.84
CA GLU A 16 6.42 -8.42 22.39
C GLU A 16 6.26 -8.16 20.90
N LEU A 17 6.49 -6.90 20.50
CA LEU A 17 6.52 -6.47 19.11
C LEU A 17 7.85 -5.81 18.84
N GLU A 18 8.54 -6.27 17.80
CA GLU A 18 9.78 -5.70 17.31
C GLU A 18 9.64 -5.33 15.84
N GLY A 19 10.31 -4.27 15.43
CA GLY A 19 10.25 -3.86 14.03
C GLY A 19 11.17 -2.70 13.71
N TYR A 20 11.26 -2.40 12.43
CA TYR A 20 11.99 -1.25 11.93
C TYR A 20 11.32 -0.68 10.69
N GLU A 21 11.57 0.59 10.46
CA GLU A 21 11.26 1.31 9.23
C GLU A 21 12.50 2.11 8.82
N ILE A 22 12.88 1.98 7.54
CA ILE A 22 14.01 2.69 6.96
C ILE A 22 13.55 3.29 5.64
N GLN A 23 13.83 4.56 5.43
CA GLN A 23 13.54 5.25 4.18
C GLN A 23 14.74 6.07 3.73
N PHE A 24 15.04 5.99 2.44
CA PHE A 24 16.02 6.83 1.76
C PHE A 24 15.34 7.51 0.59
N GLY A 25 15.68 8.78 0.37
CA GLY A 25 15.15 9.53 -0.75
C GLY A 25 16.14 10.57 -1.22
N THR A 26 16.01 10.98 -2.47
CA THR A 26 16.78 12.08 -3.07
C THR A 26 15.90 12.84 -4.03
N LYS A 27 16.08 14.15 -4.04
CA LYS A 27 15.46 15.06 -5.00
C LYS A 27 16.54 15.73 -5.82
N MET A 28 16.34 15.78 -7.12
CA MET A 28 17.28 16.37 -8.06
C MET A 28 16.57 17.10 -9.18
N ASP A 29 17.22 18.09 -9.75
CA ASP A 29 16.76 18.72 -10.99
C ASP A 29 16.94 17.75 -12.15
N PHE A 30 15.91 17.58 -12.96
CA PHE A 30 15.90 16.69 -14.12
C PHE A 30 15.13 17.33 -15.26
N TYR A 31 15.78 17.58 -16.38
CA TYR A 31 15.27 18.42 -17.47
C TYR A 31 14.81 19.79 -16.96
N ASN A 32 13.53 20.15 -17.15
CA ASN A 32 12.94 21.41 -16.70
C ASN A 32 12.14 21.26 -15.40
N GLY A 33 12.21 20.11 -14.77
CA GLY A 33 11.44 19.77 -13.58
C GLY A 33 12.29 19.23 -12.45
N SER A 34 11.64 18.69 -11.46
CA SER A 34 12.27 18.00 -10.34
C SER A 34 11.88 16.54 -10.29
N LEU A 35 12.86 15.67 -10.05
CA LEU A 35 12.69 14.24 -9.87
C LEU A 35 12.96 13.90 -8.42
N ASP A 36 11.98 13.28 -7.79
CA ASP A 36 12.07 12.71 -6.44
C ASP A 36 12.06 11.18 -6.51
N LEU A 37 13.06 10.56 -5.93
CA LEU A 37 13.21 9.11 -5.88
C LEU A 37 13.28 8.68 -4.44
N SER A 38 12.50 7.68 -4.05
CA SER A 38 12.62 7.09 -2.73
C SER A 38 12.50 5.58 -2.71
N ILE A 39 13.13 4.99 -1.71
CA ILE A 39 12.99 3.58 -1.34
C ILE A 39 12.75 3.49 0.15
N GLY A 40 11.71 2.76 0.55
CA GLY A 40 11.39 2.47 1.93
C GLY A 40 11.31 0.97 2.17
N ARG A 41 11.65 0.55 3.38
CA ARG A 41 11.42 -0.81 3.86
C ARG A 41 10.92 -0.78 5.28
N ASP A 42 9.87 -1.54 5.54
CA ASP A 42 9.37 -1.78 6.88
C ASP A 42 9.17 -3.27 7.15
N GLN A 43 9.30 -3.64 8.42
CA GLN A 43 9.05 -4.98 8.92
C GLN A 43 8.66 -4.90 10.39
N VAL A 44 7.66 -5.69 10.78
CA VAL A 44 7.27 -5.89 12.16
C VAL A 44 7.08 -7.38 12.41
N GLU A 45 7.48 -7.83 13.59
CA GLU A 45 7.28 -9.18 14.11
C GLU A 45 6.62 -9.09 15.47
N GLY A 46 5.87 -10.11 15.86
CA GLY A 46 5.18 -10.10 17.13
C GLY A 46 4.96 -11.50 17.68
N THR A 47 5.31 -11.68 18.94
CA THR A 47 5.14 -12.94 19.65
C THR A 47 4.50 -12.73 21.01
N PHE A 48 3.70 -13.69 21.43
CA PHE A 48 3.23 -13.77 22.80
C PHE A 48 4.32 -14.35 23.73
N ALA A 49 4.19 -14.13 25.03
CA ALA A 49 5.16 -14.63 26.02
C ALA A 49 5.37 -16.16 25.99
N ASN A 50 4.44 -16.92 25.42
CA ASN A 50 4.55 -18.36 25.23
C ASN A 50 5.25 -18.77 23.93
N GLY A 51 5.76 -17.80 23.14
CA GLY A 51 6.44 -18.03 21.86
C GLY A 51 5.52 -18.21 20.64
N GLU A 52 4.19 -18.12 20.81
CA GLU A 52 3.26 -18.14 19.68
C GLU A 52 3.27 -16.81 18.94
N ASN A 53 3.14 -16.84 17.60
CA ASN A 53 3.02 -15.63 16.81
C ASN A 53 1.70 -14.89 17.09
N ILE A 54 1.77 -13.56 17.10
CA ILE A 54 0.60 -12.71 17.16
C ILE A 54 -0.10 -12.73 15.78
N PRO A 55 -1.42 -12.98 15.73
CA PRO A 55 -2.12 -12.99 14.46
C PRO A 55 -2.20 -11.59 13.83
N ARG A 56 -2.28 -11.55 12.50
CA ARG A 56 -2.47 -10.33 11.67
C ARG A 56 -1.31 -9.33 11.68
N ILE A 57 -0.12 -9.78 12.01
CA ILE A 57 1.08 -8.99 11.82
C ILE A 57 1.33 -8.82 10.31
N LEU A 58 1.55 -7.58 9.89
CA LEU A 58 1.79 -7.26 8.48
C LEU A 58 3.11 -7.88 8.00
N PRO A 59 3.15 -8.41 6.78
CA PRO A 59 4.39 -8.88 6.16
C PRO A 59 5.36 -7.74 5.90
N ALA A 60 6.65 -8.02 5.87
CA ALA A 60 7.66 -7.09 5.43
C ALA A 60 7.39 -6.60 4.00
N ARG A 61 7.65 -5.32 3.74
CA ARG A 61 7.49 -4.73 2.40
C ARG A 61 8.62 -3.79 2.05
N VAL A 62 8.82 -3.62 0.76
CA VAL A 62 9.69 -2.61 0.17
C VAL A 62 8.85 -1.75 -0.75
N ILE A 63 8.99 -0.44 -0.63
CA ILE A 63 8.25 0.56 -1.40
C ILE A 63 9.27 1.37 -2.20
N TYR A 64 9.08 1.45 -3.51
CA TYR A 64 9.83 2.32 -4.41
C TYR A 64 8.89 3.39 -4.92
N SER A 65 9.31 4.64 -4.88
CA SER A 65 8.54 5.75 -5.40
C SER A 65 9.39 6.62 -6.32
N LEU A 66 8.78 7.04 -7.41
CA LEU A 66 9.32 8.03 -8.33
C LEU A 66 8.25 9.09 -8.53
N SER A 67 8.58 10.36 -8.32
CA SER A 67 7.72 11.50 -8.64
C SER A 67 8.49 12.48 -9.47
N TYR A 68 7.93 12.89 -10.61
CA TYR A 68 8.46 13.92 -11.48
C TYR A 68 7.45 15.06 -11.60
N GLU A 69 7.91 16.27 -11.38
CA GLU A 69 7.11 17.48 -11.48
C GLU A 69 7.78 18.49 -12.38
N GLU A 70 7.07 18.98 -13.40
CA GLU A 70 7.48 20.04 -14.31
C GLU A 70 6.27 20.94 -14.57
N ASP A 71 6.34 22.24 -14.17
CA ASP A 71 5.27 23.23 -14.36
C ASP A 71 3.83 22.68 -14.28
N SER A 72 3.33 22.20 -15.39
CA SER A 72 1.95 21.69 -15.53
C SER A 72 1.84 20.16 -15.56
N LEU A 73 2.96 19.43 -15.63
CA LEU A 73 3.03 17.97 -15.69
C LEU A 73 3.43 17.37 -14.33
N SER A 74 2.74 16.33 -13.91
CA SER A 74 3.21 15.46 -12.84
C SER A 74 3.14 14.00 -13.26
N VAL A 75 4.13 13.22 -12.85
CA VAL A 75 4.17 11.76 -13.05
C VAL A 75 4.58 11.11 -11.76
N ASP A 76 3.72 10.24 -11.22
CA ASP A 76 3.99 9.46 -10.02
C ASP A 76 3.97 7.97 -10.37
N LEU A 77 5.00 7.25 -9.97
CA LEU A 77 5.11 5.79 -10.11
C LEU A 77 5.47 5.20 -8.75
N GLY A 78 4.67 4.25 -8.30
CA GLY A 78 4.87 3.52 -7.06
C GLY A 78 4.94 2.02 -7.31
N LEU A 79 5.96 1.35 -6.78
CA LEU A 79 6.04 -0.11 -6.74
C LEU A 79 6.15 -0.56 -5.29
N THR A 80 5.18 -1.36 -4.85
CA THR A 80 5.21 -2.00 -3.53
C THR A 80 5.42 -3.50 -3.69
N ASN A 81 6.53 -4.01 -3.14
CA ASN A 81 6.82 -5.44 -3.06
C ASN A 81 6.54 -5.91 -1.63
N VAL A 82 5.54 -6.76 -1.46
CA VAL A 82 5.12 -7.34 -0.17
C VAL A 82 5.56 -8.79 -0.11
N LYS A 83 6.24 -9.16 0.98
CA LYS A 83 6.71 -10.54 1.18
C LYS A 83 5.55 -11.47 1.57
N PRO A 84 5.68 -12.80 1.34
CA PRO A 84 4.76 -13.76 1.93
C PRO A 84 4.74 -13.63 3.46
N GLN A 85 3.56 -13.78 4.08
CA GLN A 85 3.45 -13.90 5.52
C GLN A 85 3.15 -15.34 5.91
N ASN A 86 4.18 -16.00 6.47
CA ASN A 86 4.12 -17.38 6.91
C ASN A 86 4.17 -17.51 8.44
N ASP A 87 4.58 -16.44 9.14
CA ASP A 87 4.65 -16.39 10.61
C ASP A 87 3.26 -16.03 11.17
N ILE A 88 2.38 -17.00 11.11
CA ILE A 88 0.95 -16.86 11.39
C ILE A 88 0.63 -17.19 12.85
N GLY A 89 -0.36 -16.49 13.39
CA GLY A 89 -0.94 -16.80 14.70
C GLY A 89 -1.92 -17.97 14.67
N ALA A 90 -2.36 -18.40 15.86
CA ALA A 90 -3.30 -19.52 16.00
C ALA A 90 -4.63 -19.23 15.28
N GLY A 91 -5.06 -20.17 14.44
CA GLY A 91 -6.30 -20.06 13.65
C GLY A 91 -6.23 -19.13 12.45
N GLU A 92 -5.03 -18.68 12.07
CA GLU A 92 -4.79 -17.82 10.93
C GLU A 92 -4.28 -18.60 9.72
N THR A 93 -4.45 -18.04 8.53
CA THR A 93 -3.89 -18.57 7.27
C THR A 93 -2.76 -17.67 6.78
N ALA A 94 -1.74 -18.28 6.19
CA ALA A 94 -0.68 -17.56 5.48
C ALA A 94 -1.22 -16.79 4.27
N THR A 95 -0.49 -15.77 3.83
CA THR A 95 -0.77 -15.07 2.56
C THR A 95 0.47 -15.08 1.69
N ALA A 96 0.26 -15.21 0.38
CA ALA A 96 1.32 -15.03 -0.60
C ALA A 96 1.81 -13.58 -0.60
N GLY A 97 3.06 -13.37 -1.00
CA GLY A 97 3.56 -12.05 -1.37
C GLY A 97 2.97 -11.59 -2.70
N TYR A 98 3.11 -10.29 -2.98
CA TYR A 98 2.66 -9.69 -4.23
C TYR A 98 3.46 -8.43 -4.56
N GLU A 99 3.36 -8.00 -5.81
CA GLU A 99 3.91 -6.73 -6.28
C GLU A 99 2.77 -5.86 -6.80
N MET A 100 2.69 -4.62 -6.33
CA MET A 100 1.67 -3.67 -6.77
C MET A 100 2.33 -2.48 -7.41
N LEU A 101 2.02 -2.25 -8.68
CA LEU A 101 2.52 -1.13 -9.47
C LEU A 101 1.38 -0.15 -9.73
N ASP A 102 1.58 1.09 -9.29
CA ASP A 102 0.64 2.19 -9.45
C ASP A 102 1.28 3.32 -10.27
N LEU A 103 0.50 3.94 -11.15
CA LEU A 103 0.92 5.06 -12.00
C LEU A 103 -0.13 6.17 -11.95
N SER A 104 0.34 7.42 -11.85
CA SER A 104 -0.49 8.61 -12.02
C SER A 104 0.22 9.60 -12.94
N ILE A 105 -0.48 10.15 -13.91
CA ILE A 105 0.02 11.21 -14.81
C ILE A 105 -1.01 12.34 -14.78
N GLY A 106 -0.61 13.51 -14.30
CA GLY A 106 -1.44 14.71 -14.22
C GLY A 106 -0.93 15.79 -15.16
N GLN A 107 -1.83 16.41 -15.94
CA GLN A 107 -1.54 17.54 -16.79
C GLN A 107 -2.51 18.67 -16.49
N SER A 108 -1.99 19.88 -16.20
CA SER A 108 -2.77 21.10 -16.08
C SER A 108 -2.77 21.88 -17.39
N PHE A 109 -3.89 22.52 -17.68
CA PHE A 109 -4.10 23.30 -18.90
C PHE A 109 -4.62 24.68 -18.54
N ALA A 110 -4.11 25.71 -19.22
CA ALA A 110 -4.69 27.06 -19.17
C ALA A 110 -5.96 27.10 -20.02
N VAL A 111 -7.09 27.40 -19.40
CA VAL A 111 -8.39 27.53 -20.07
C VAL A 111 -8.98 28.89 -19.69
N GLU A 112 -9.44 29.67 -20.68
CA GLU A 112 -10.01 31.00 -20.43
C GLU A 112 -11.24 30.88 -19.52
N GLY A 113 -11.28 31.66 -18.44
CA GLY A 113 -12.36 31.67 -17.47
C GLY A 113 -12.31 30.53 -16.42
N VAL A 114 -11.22 29.77 -16.41
CA VAL A 114 -10.99 28.68 -15.43
C VAL A 114 -9.62 28.92 -14.77
N GLU A 115 -9.58 28.98 -13.44
CA GLU A 115 -8.33 29.16 -12.71
C GLU A 115 -7.38 27.96 -12.91
N ASN A 116 -7.92 26.74 -12.88
CA ASN A 116 -7.14 25.52 -13.07
C ASN A 116 -8.01 24.43 -13.68
N PHE A 117 -7.55 23.87 -14.79
CA PHE A 117 -8.11 22.67 -15.39
C PHE A 117 -7.05 21.57 -15.44
N ARG A 118 -7.26 20.51 -14.69
CA ARG A 118 -6.32 19.40 -14.59
C ARG A 118 -6.94 18.10 -15.00
N VAL A 119 -6.25 17.34 -15.83
CA VAL A 119 -6.57 15.98 -16.24
C VAL A 119 -5.59 15.03 -15.57
N ILE A 120 -6.07 13.98 -14.92
CA ILE A 120 -5.24 12.98 -14.26
C ILE A 120 -5.64 11.61 -14.81
N LEU A 121 -4.72 10.94 -15.49
CA LEU A 121 -4.79 9.53 -15.82
C LEU A 121 -4.17 8.75 -14.68
N PHE A 122 -4.85 7.76 -14.13
CA PHE A 122 -4.30 6.88 -13.09
C PHE A 122 -4.52 5.42 -13.44
N ALA A 123 -3.62 4.59 -12.96
CA ALA A 123 -3.70 3.14 -13.05
C ALA A 123 -3.19 2.54 -11.75
N ASN A 124 -4.03 1.77 -11.07
CA ASN A 124 -3.67 1.07 -9.85
C ASN A 124 -3.58 -0.42 -10.15
N ASN A 125 -2.65 -1.10 -9.47
CA ASN A 125 -2.39 -2.52 -9.67
C ASN A 125 -2.21 -2.89 -11.15
N LEU A 126 -1.30 -2.18 -11.83
CA LEU A 126 -1.02 -2.38 -13.28
C LEU A 126 -0.62 -3.81 -13.62
N LEU A 127 0.00 -4.52 -12.66
CA LEU A 127 0.43 -5.91 -12.83
C LEU A 127 -0.73 -6.92 -12.71
N ASP A 128 -1.92 -6.44 -12.31
CA ASP A 128 -3.14 -7.26 -12.09
C ASP A 128 -2.93 -8.40 -11.08
N GLU A 129 -2.15 -8.13 -10.03
CA GLU A 129 -1.84 -9.09 -8.98
C GLU A 129 -3.05 -9.37 -8.09
N ILE A 130 -3.19 -10.63 -7.66
CA ILE A 130 -4.18 -11.01 -6.65
C ILE A 130 -3.59 -10.77 -5.26
N ALA A 131 -3.61 -9.52 -4.84
CA ALA A 131 -3.06 -9.09 -3.56
C ALA A 131 -4.05 -9.33 -2.40
N ARG A 132 -3.53 -9.70 -1.22
CA ARG A 132 -4.35 -9.92 -0.02
C ARG A 132 -3.79 -9.17 1.17
N ASN A 133 -4.63 -8.39 1.83
CA ASN A 133 -4.24 -7.73 3.08
C ASN A 133 -4.20 -8.76 4.21
N HIS A 134 -2.98 -9.11 4.68
CA HIS A 134 -2.78 -10.11 5.71
C HIS A 134 -3.52 -9.79 7.02
N SER A 135 -3.63 -8.52 7.40
CA SER A 135 -4.32 -8.10 8.63
C SER A 135 -5.84 -8.22 8.56
N SER A 136 -6.42 -8.42 7.37
CA SER A 136 -7.88 -8.54 7.20
C SER A 136 -8.41 -9.87 7.72
N ILE A 137 -9.55 -9.83 8.42
CA ILE A 137 -10.25 -11.04 8.88
C ILE A 137 -10.91 -11.82 7.74
N VAL A 138 -11.11 -11.16 6.60
CA VAL A 138 -11.74 -11.72 5.39
C VAL A 138 -10.73 -11.88 4.25
N LYS A 139 -9.42 -11.96 4.57
CA LYS A 139 -8.35 -12.00 3.58
C LYS A 139 -8.44 -13.18 2.59
N ASN A 140 -9.08 -14.27 3.00
CA ASN A 140 -9.24 -15.45 2.14
C ASN A 140 -10.34 -15.26 1.10
N GLU A 141 -11.37 -14.49 1.42
CA GLU A 141 -12.56 -14.26 0.60
C GLU A 141 -12.42 -13.01 -0.27
N LEU A 142 -11.82 -11.94 0.28
CA LEU A 142 -11.75 -10.64 -0.38
C LEU A 142 -10.29 -10.23 -0.65
N PRO A 143 -9.80 -10.35 -1.89
CA PRO A 143 -8.54 -9.75 -2.31
C PRO A 143 -8.66 -8.22 -2.36
N LEU A 144 -7.53 -7.53 -2.41
CA LEU A 144 -7.47 -6.12 -2.78
C LEU A 144 -7.99 -5.92 -4.22
N PRO A 145 -8.40 -4.70 -4.59
CA PRO A 145 -8.85 -4.42 -5.95
C PRO A 145 -7.82 -4.86 -7.01
N GLY A 146 -8.29 -5.50 -8.06
CA GLY A 146 -7.50 -5.81 -9.24
C GLY A 146 -7.12 -4.56 -10.04
N LYS A 147 -6.55 -4.73 -11.22
CA LYS A 147 -6.17 -3.63 -12.10
C LYS A 147 -7.32 -2.65 -12.34
N ASN A 148 -7.06 -1.39 -12.10
CA ASN A 148 -7.99 -0.29 -12.29
C ASN A 148 -7.32 0.86 -13.03
N ILE A 149 -7.89 1.28 -14.15
CA ILE A 149 -7.41 2.43 -14.93
C ILE A 149 -8.56 3.43 -15.02
N GLY A 150 -8.28 4.68 -14.74
CA GLY A 150 -9.29 5.73 -14.73
C GLY A 150 -8.76 7.11 -15.10
N LEU A 151 -9.71 8.00 -15.34
CA LEU A 151 -9.48 9.41 -15.63
C LEU A 151 -10.22 10.26 -14.59
N LYS A 152 -9.52 11.26 -14.06
CA LYS A 152 -10.09 12.26 -13.16
C LYS A 152 -9.92 13.64 -13.78
N LEU A 153 -10.99 14.41 -13.78
CA LEU A 153 -10.99 15.82 -14.18
C LEU A 153 -11.15 16.67 -12.92
N ALA A 154 -10.31 17.68 -12.75
CA ALA A 154 -10.40 18.67 -11.69
C ALA A 154 -10.49 20.06 -12.33
N ILE A 155 -11.51 20.83 -11.94
CA ILE A 155 -11.79 22.17 -12.45
C ILE A 155 -11.94 23.10 -11.24
N GLN A 156 -11.20 24.20 -11.26
CA GLN A 156 -11.33 25.29 -10.32
C GLN A 156 -11.73 26.55 -11.09
N LEU A 157 -12.87 27.17 -10.70
CA LEU A 157 -13.49 28.35 -11.33
C LEU A 157 -13.17 29.60 -10.52
#